data_ee4c55125157406ff14fa263071297fc
#
_entry.id   ee4c55125157406ff14fa263071297fc
#
_cell.length_a   1.000
_cell.length_b   1.000
_cell.length_c   1.000
_cell.angle_alpha   90.00
_cell.angle_beta   90.00
_cell.angle_gamma   90.00
#
_symmetry.space_group_name_H-M   'P 1'
#
loop_
_entity.id
_entity.type
_entity.pdbx_description
1 polymer ?
#
loop_
_entity_poly.entity_id
_entity_poly.type
_entity_poly.pdbx_seq_one_letter_code
_entity_poly.pdbx_strand_id
1 'polypeptide(L)'
;MGLGYLQAALPQARRQASVCMALHLPLRQLLEHGLLEPLRIAAQYEDVGRQKLAAWHLIRGELDLALECLGRCSASLPCHGAGGASALTCGELLQVLQILRAVQPQDIAEVMASEARQAMAMGQSPRAVQMLELLGDLPHAAACPAIQQLIADLVHQAEMAGHGLGRLAVGWIESSLERCAADGDLHACHALGRALSGQSCAHLAPDNLVHAQNLRKAAALLLRAADGGIAVAWLHLFRLCSDYRSSVANPTLARFCLEKAARHGLAEAQRRLGALVLRDATRIESMEQGVALLHAAAAKDDEQAGLLLRSLLLPVDGGDEEALTAIEAVRPDAPRLAMRLRLARAFGLTKQEALSVDPLTAMRPWGLVVGHNPFVAKARLCEPRAVPATTPEARCCLEQAAFLFSAQRQESLVPEGSLRARSLQLRRLFHRLQISETVFFASASSRQREAIRVGTKWARRQQQMLRQVLA
;
A
#
# COMPACT_ATOMS: atom_id res chain seq x y z
N MET A 1 -22.66 54.06 -42.96
CA MET A 1 -21.21 53.97 -42.77
C MET A 1 -20.77 52.80 -41.79
N GLY A 2 -21.65 51.89 -41.34
CA GLY A 2 -21.32 50.89 -40.38
C GLY A 2 -20.91 49.52 -40.95
N LEU A 3 -21.31 49.13 -42.14
CA LEU A 3 -21.06 47.77 -42.69
C LEU A 3 -19.65 47.59 -43.28
N GLY A 4 -19.01 48.67 -43.76
CA GLY A 4 -17.64 48.59 -44.30
C GLY A 4 -16.56 48.37 -43.23
N TYR A 5 -16.76 48.89 -42.02
CA TYR A 5 -15.85 48.66 -40.88
C TYR A 5 -15.92 47.25 -40.34
N LEU A 6 -17.10 46.63 -40.33
CA LEU A 6 -17.28 45.23 -39.91
C LEU A 6 -16.65 44.23 -40.89
N GLN A 7 -16.69 44.51 -42.20
CA GLN A 7 -16.06 43.65 -43.20
C GLN A 7 -14.52 43.71 -43.19
N ALA A 8 -13.92 44.85 -42.81
CA ALA A 8 -12.46 44.99 -42.67
C ALA A 8 -11.94 44.40 -41.32
N ALA A 9 -12.75 44.42 -40.26
CA ALA A 9 -12.36 43.87 -38.94
C ALA A 9 -12.44 42.35 -38.85
N LEU A 10 -13.31 41.70 -39.62
CA LEU A 10 -13.49 40.23 -39.61
C LEU A 10 -12.23 39.42 -39.97
N PRO A 11 -11.42 39.77 -41.01
CA PRO A 11 -10.19 39.07 -41.31
C PRO A 11 -9.12 39.23 -40.23
N GLN A 12 -9.08 40.38 -39.57
CA GLN A 12 -8.12 40.68 -38.51
C GLN A 12 -8.48 39.98 -37.23
N ALA A 13 -9.76 39.90 -36.85
CA ALA A 13 -10.26 39.12 -35.72
C ALA A 13 -10.04 37.61 -35.93
N ARG A 14 -10.24 37.09 -37.15
CA ARG A 14 -9.94 35.68 -37.50
C ARG A 14 -8.44 35.39 -37.41
N ARG A 15 -7.57 36.30 -37.85
CA ARG A 15 -6.10 36.12 -37.68
C ARG A 15 -5.70 36.13 -36.22
N GLN A 16 -6.22 37.01 -35.40
CA GLN A 16 -5.96 37.05 -33.97
C GLN A 16 -6.45 35.76 -33.27
N ALA A 17 -7.65 35.29 -33.59
CA ALA A 17 -8.17 34.02 -33.05
C ALA A 17 -7.29 32.84 -33.45
N SER A 18 -6.80 32.77 -34.68
CA SER A 18 -5.90 31.68 -35.14
C SER A 18 -4.53 31.75 -34.45
N VAL A 19 -4.01 32.95 -34.17
CA VAL A 19 -2.75 33.12 -33.40
C VAL A 19 -2.93 32.68 -31.95
N CYS A 20 -4.04 33.09 -31.31
CA CYS A 20 -4.37 32.61 -29.95
C CYS A 20 -4.51 31.08 -29.89
N MET A 21 -5.21 30.48 -30.87
CA MET A 21 -5.31 29.00 -30.96
C MET A 21 -3.93 28.36 -31.12
N ALA A 22 -3.05 28.91 -31.92
CA ALA A 22 -1.70 28.40 -32.11
C ALA A 22 -0.86 28.43 -30.82
N LEU A 23 -1.14 29.35 -29.91
CA LEU A 23 -0.48 29.43 -28.60
C LEU A 23 -0.98 28.36 -27.59
N HIS A 24 -2.25 27.97 -27.68
CA HIS A 24 -2.88 27.11 -26.69
C HIS A 24 -2.96 25.64 -27.12
N LEU A 25 -3.04 25.33 -28.41
CA LEU A 25 -3.13 23.94 -28.89
C LEU A 25 -1.78 23.20 -28.80
N PRO A 26 -1.77 21.90 -28.53
CA PRO A 26 -0.58 21.05 -28.68
C PRO A 26 -0.03 21.10 -30.11
N LEU A 27 1.28 20.97 -30.28
CA LEU A 27 1.94 21.07 -31.58
C LEU A 27 1.35 20.10 -32.63
N ARG A 28 1.03 18.87 -32.25
CA ARG A 28 0.41 17.88 -33.11
C ARG A 28 -0.93 18.37 -33.69
N GLN A 29 -1.80 18.90 -32.85
CA GLN A 29 -3.09 19.44 -33.26
C GLN A 29 -2.92 20.71 -34.16
N LEU A 30 -1.89 21.51 -33.87
CA LEU A 30 -1.55 22.65 -34.76
C LEU A 30 -1.20 22.21 -36.17
N LEU A 31 -0.44 21.12 -36.29
CA LEU A 31 -0.05 20.55 -37.59
C LEU A 31 -1.25 19.93 -38.30
N GLU A 32 -2.09 19.17 -37.58
CA GLU A 32 -3.33 18.60 -38.10
C GLU A 32 -4.32 19.64 -38.60
N HIS A 33 -4.38 20.80 -37.94
CA HIS A 33 -5.26 21.93 -38.33
C HIS A 33 -4.64 22.96 -39.30
N GLY A 34 -3.41 22.70 -39.75
CA GLY A 34 -2.74 23.62 -40.70
C GLY A 34 -2.40 25.01 -40.13
N LEU A 35 -2.23 25.12 -38.79
CA LEU A 35 -2.00 26.40 -38.12
C LEU A 35 -0.51 26.81 -38.01
N LEU A 36 0.33 26.35 -38.94
CA LEU A 36 1.77 26.67 -38.95
C LEU A 36 2.06 28.16 -39.20
N GLU A 37 1.36 28.80 -40.11
CA GLU A 37 1.54 30.24 -40.35
C GLU A 37 1.08 31.09 -39.17
N PRO A 38 -0.06 30.83 -38.53
CA PRO A 38 -0.40 31.48 -37.26
C PRO A 38 0.68 31.26 -36.16
N LEU A 39 1.30 30.08 -36.09
CA LEU A 39 2.39 29.80 -35.13
C LEU A 39 3.64 30.63 -35.46
N ARG A 40 4.01 30.79 -36.74
CA ARG A 40 5.13 31.66 -37.15
C ARG A 40 4.91 33.12 -36.80
N ILE A 41 3.66 33.58 -36.91
CA ILE A 41 3.28 34.94 -36.51
C ILE A 41 3.40 35.06 -34.98
N ALA A 42 2.85 34.12 -34.24
CA ALA A 42 2.94 34.09 -32.79
C ALA A 42 4.39 34.10 -32.27
N ALA A 43 5.29 33.36 -32.93
CA ALA A 43 6.71 33.26 -32.58
C ALA A 43 7.49 34.58 -32.76
N GLN A 44 6.97 35.52 -33.53
CA GLN A 44 7.61 36.85 -33.66
C GLN A 44 7.46 37.68 -32.37
N TYR A 45 6.36 37.48 -31.65
CA TYR A 45 5.97 38.34 -30.52
C TYR A 45 6.04 37.62 -29.19
N GLU A 46 5.84 36.28 -29.14
CA GLU A 46 5.70 35.54 -27.91
C GLU A 46 6.66 34.37 -27.81
N ASP A 47 7.24 34.19 -26.61
CA ASP A 47 8.21 33.12 -26.33
C ASP A 47 7.56 31.73 -26.44
N VAL A 48 6.31 31.56 -26.05
CA VAL A 48 5.54 30.30 -26.24
C VAL A 48 5.46 29.90 -27.70
N GLY A 49 5.22 30.90 -28.60
CA GLY A 49 5.21 30.67 -30.03
C GLY A 49 6.58 30.23 -30.55
N ARG A 50 7.68 30.85 -30.06
CA ARG A 50 9.06 30.49 -30.39
C ARG A 50 9.42 29.10 -29.95
N GLN A 51 9.03 28.69 -28.73
CA GLN A 51 9.26 27.34 -28.20
C GLN A 51 8.56 26.27 -29.07
N LYS A 52 7.29 26.49 -29.44
CA LYS A 52 6.53 25.56 -30.29
C LYS A 52 7.10 25.53 -31.72
N LEU A 53 7.53 26.64 -32.26
CA LEU A 53 8.19 26.69 -33.57
C LEU A 53 9.54 26.00 -33.55
N ALA A 54 10.32 26.14 -32.47
CA ALA A 54 11.55 25.40 -32.26
C ALA A 54 11.30 23.90 -32.21
N ALA A 55 10.29 23.44 -31.46
CA ALA A 55 9.89 22.03 -31.41
C ALA A 55 9.49 21.51 -32.80
N TRP A 56 8.78 22.30 -33.61
CA TRP A 56 8.43 21.92 -34.99
C TRP A 56 9.67 21.77 -35.87
N HIS A 57 10.66 22.71 -35.81
CA HIS A 57 11.94 22.60 -36.52
C HIS A 57 12.74 21.37 -36.08
N LEU A 58 12.70 21.03 -34.76
CA LEU A 58 13.32 19.81 -34.24
C LEU A 58 12.74 18.53 -34.85
N ILE A 59 11.41 18.45 -34.98
CA ILE A 59 10.70 17.31 -35.59
C ILE A 59 11.17 17.11 -37.05
N ARG A 60 11.50 18.18 -37.72
CA ARG A 60 12.02 18.15 -39.12
C ARG A 60 13.53 17.92 -39.21
N GLY A 61 14.23 17.85 -38.11
CA GLY A 61 15.69 17.74 -38.07
C GLY A 61 16.41 19.06 -38.43
N GLU A 62 15.70 20.19 -38.40
CA GLU A 62 16.21 21.52 -38.73
C GLU A 62 16.79 22.19 -37.48
N LEU A 63 17.88 21.61 -36.93
CA LEU A 63 18.50 22.02 -35.65
C LEU A 63 18.90 23.49 -35.59
N ASP A 64 19.44 24.03 -36.69
CA ASP A 64 19.88 25.44 -36.73
C ASP A 64 18.70 26.42 -36.55
N LEU A 65 17.55 26.13 -37.20
CA LEU A 65 16.35 26.93 -37.06
C LEU A 65 15.72 26.80 -35.66
N ALA A 66 15.76 25.61 -35.08
CA ALA A 66 15.33 25.39 -33.70
C ALA A 66 16.18 26.17 -32.69
N LEU A 67 17.52 26.15 -32.85
CA LEU A 67 18.45 26.94 -32.05
C LEU A 67 18.21 28.44 -32.18
N GLU A 68 17.96 28.94 -33.40
CA GLU A 68 17.64 30.35 -33.65
C GLU A 68 16.35 30.76 -32.93
N CYS A 69 15.29 29.96 -33.00
CA CYS A 69 14.03 30.21 -32.32
C CYS A 69 14.19 30.29 -30.81
N LEU A 70 14.92 29.34 -30.20
CA LEU A 70 15.16 29.28 -28.75
C LEU A 70 16.13 30.35 -28.27
N GLY A 71 17.15 30.69 -29.06
CA GLY A 71 18.08 31.79 -28.74
C GLY A 71 17.44 33.17 -28.65
N ARG A 72 16.25 33.30 -29.19
CA ARG A 72 15.40 34.53 -29.09
C ARG A 72 14.45 34.49 -27.87
N CYS A 73 14.34 33.37 -27.17
CA CYS A 73 13.56 33.26 -25.95
C CYS A 73 14.33 33.79 -24.74
N SER A 74 13.60 34.21 -23.71
CA SER A 74 14.24 34.52 -22.42
C SER A 74 14.83 33.24 -21.82
N ALA A 75 16.13 33.25 -21.48
CA ALA A 75 16.84 32.08 -20.99
C ALA A 75 16.26 31.51 -19.68
N SER A 76 15.61 32.34 -18.88
CA SER A 76 15.00 31.97 -17.61
C SER A 76 13.53 31.49 -17.75
N LEU A 77 12.97 31.54 -18.95
CA LEU A 77 11.56 31.16 -19.15
C LEU A 77 11.43 29.64 -19.11
N PRO A 78 10.50 29.08 -18.31
CA PRO A 78 10.23 27.64 -18.33
C PRO A 78 9.63 27.24 -19.68
N CYS A 79 10.01 26.09 -20.20
CA CYS A 79 9.40 25.52 -21.39
C CYS A 79 7.91 25.27 -21.15
N HIS A 80 7.08 25.57 -22.14
CA HIS A 80 5.62 25.56 -22.00
C HIS A 80 5.09 24.17 -21.61
N GLY A 81 4.42 24.09 -20.47
CA GLY A 81 3.77 22.85 -19.97
C GLY A 81 4.13 22.43 -18.56
N ALA A 82 5.11 23.02 -17.92
CA ALA A 82 5.53 22.66 -16.58
C ALA A 82 5.19 23.73 -15.54
N GLY A 83 4.25 23.41 -14.71
CA GLY A 83 3.89 24.21 -13.55
C GLY A 83 4.68 23.78 -12.30
N GLY A 84 6.01 23.95 -12.29
CA GLY A 84 6.81 23.63 -11.11
C GLY A 84 8.23 24.18 -11.17
N ALA A 85 8.88 24.36 -10.02
CA ALA A 85 10.21 24.94 -9.86
C ALA A 85 11.38 24.13 -10.53
N SER A 86 11.07 22.97 -11.12
CA SER A 86 12.04 22.07 -11.77
C SER A 86 11.86 21.96 -13.29
N ALA A 87 11.12 22.89 -13.91
CA ALA A 87 10.89 22.89 -15.35
C ALA A 87 12.15 23.28 -16.11
N LEU A 88 12.40 22.60 -17.28
CA LEU A 88 13.44 23.01 -18.22
C LEU A 88 13.23 24.47 -18.64
N THR A 89 14.27 25.27 -18.51
CA THR A 89 14.31 26.61 -19.05
C THR A 89 14.70 26.60 -20.53
N CYS A 90 14.36 27.66 -21.26
CA CYS A 90 14.80 27.79 -22.65
C CYS A 90 16.33 27.78 -22.78
N GLY A 91 17.06 28.31 -21.80
CA GLY A 91 18.51 28.26 -21.76
C GLY A 91 19.08 26.85 -21.64
N GLU A 92 18.50 26.02 -20.78
CA GLU A 92 18.91 24.62 -20.62
C GLU A 92 18.55 23.80 -21.86
N LEU A 93 17.39 24.01 -22.46
CA LEU A 93 17.03 23.36 -23.70
C LEU A 93 17.97 23.77 -24.85
N LEU A 94 18.36 25.03 -24.90
CA LEU A 94 19.34 25.53 -25.86
C LEU A 94 20.70 24.81 -25.71
N GLN A 95 21.15 24.60 -24.47
CA GLN A 95 22.39 23.85 -24.21
C GLN A 95 22.29 22.40 -24.69
N VAL A 96 21.17 21.72 -24.39
CA VAL A 96 20.91 20.36 -24.87
C VAL A 96 20.93 20.29 -26.40
N LEU A 97 20.30 21.23 -27.07
CA LEU A 97 20.29 21.28 -28.53
C LEU A 97 21.66 21.63 -29.14
N GLN A 98 22.48 22.44 -28.46
CA GLN A 98 23.84 22.70 -28.89
C GLN A 98 24.73 21.45 -28.81
N ILE A 99 24.55 20.62 -27.78
CA ILE A 99 25.16 19.30 -27.66
C ILE A 99 24.68 18.39 -28.82
N LEU A 100 23.39 18.38 -29.10
CA LEU A 100 22.78 17.60 -30.19
C LEU A 100 23.25 18.00 -31.58
N ARG A 101 23.63 19.27 -31.80
CA ARG A 101 24.22 19.74 -33.08
C ARG A 101 25.49 18.98 -33.47
N ALA A 102 26.22 18.47 -32.47
CA ALA A 102 27.44 17.69 -32.69
C ALA A 102 27.15 16.20 -32.99
N VAL A 103 25.88 15.75 -32.90
CA VAL A 103 25.48 14.35 -33.01
C VAL A 103 24.67 14.16 -34.29
N GLN A 104 24.78 12.99 -34.94
CA GLN A 104 23.99 12.70 -36.14
C GLN A 104 22.48 12.65 -35.83
N PRO A 105 21.60 13.04 -36.76
CA PRO A 105 20.14 13.09 -36.51
C PRO A 105 19.53 11.79 -36.04
N GLN A 106 20.08 10.66 -36.43
CA GLN A 106 19.59 9.33 -36.01
C GLN A 106 19.90 9.00 -34.55
N ASP A 107 20.88 9.67 -33.92
CA ASP A 107 21.28 9.43 -32.53
C ASP A 107 20.65 10.43 -31.56
N ILE A 108 19.86 11.39 -32.05
CA ILE A 108 19.22 12.46 -31.23
C ILE A 108 18.35 11.83 -30.11
N ALA A 109 17.57 10.81 -30.45
CA ALA A 109 16.70 10.14 -29.51
C ALA A 109 17.47 9.51 -28.35
N GLU A 110 18.63 8.89 -28.62
CA GLU A 110 19.47 8.26 -27.61
C GLU A 110 20.17 9.28 -26.71
N VAL A 111 20.67 10.36 -27.29
CA VAL A 111 21.32 11.44 -26.53
C VAL A 111 20.32 12.12 -25.59
N MET A 112 19.13 12.47 -26.09
CA MET A 112 18.08 13.05 -25.24
C MET A 112 17.59 12.07 -24.17
N ALA A 113 17.50 10.79 -24.47
CA ALA A 113 17.18 9.76 -23.47
C ALA A 113 18.27 9.67 -22.38
N SER A 114 19.55 9.85 -22.77
CA SER A 114 20.67 9.90 -21.82
C SER A 114 20.57 11.10 -20.88
N GLU A 115 20.35 12.28 -21.42
CA GLU A 115 20.16 13.52 -20.63
C GLU A 115 18.93 13.45 -19.72
N ALA A 116 17.83 12.89 -20.22
CA ALA A 116 16.63 12.70 -19.40
C ALA A 116 16.87 11.69 -18.26
N ARG A 117 17.64 10.61 -18.49
CA ARG A 117 18.06 9.68 -17.42
C ARG A 117 18.93 10.39 -16.37
N GLN A 118 19.84 11.24 -16.80
CA GLN A 118 20.68 12.01 -15.89
C GLN A 118 19.83 12.97 -15.03
N ALA A 119 18.83 13.63 -15.63
CA ALA A 119 17.88 14.46 -14.91
C ALA A 119 17.10 13.64 -13.87
N MET A 120 16.66 12.42 -14.21
CA MET A 120 16.01 11.51 -13.26
C MET A 120 16.92 11.11 -12.13
N ALA A 121 18.18 10.77 -12.42
CA ALA A 121 19.16 10.40 -11.40
C ALA A 121 19.43 11.54 -10.40
N MET A 122 19.30 12.80 -10.86
CA MET A 122 19.39 13.99 -10.02
C MET A 122 18.07 14.36 -9.30
N GLY A 123 17.04 13.53 -9.38
CA GLY A 123 15.72 13.80 -8.77
C GLY A 123 14.88 14.83 -9.52
N GLN A 124 15.25 15.18 -10.74
CA GLN A 124 14.56 16.17 -11.59
C GLN A 124 13.56 15.49 -12.54
N SER A 125 12.68 14.62 -12.02
CA SER A 125 11.71 13.87 -12.82
C SER A 125 10.81 14.78 -13.71
N PRO A 126 10.33 15.96 -13.27
CA PRO A 126 9.57 16.87 -14.15
C PRO A 126 10.36 17.32 -15.39
N ARG A 127 11.68 17.50 -15.25
CA ARG A 127 12.58 17.85 -16.37
C ARG A 127 12.69 16.72 -17.38
N ALA A 128 12.83 15.48 -16.89
CA ALA A 128 12.85 14.29 -17.75
C ALA A 128 11.52 14.10 -18.52
N VAL A 129 10.39 14.34 -17.85
CA VAL A 129 9.04 14.30 -18.50
C VAL A 129 8.97 15.31 -19.63
N GLN A 130 9.43 16.57 -19.42
CA GLN A 130 9.44 17.59 -20.48
C GLN A 130 10.31 17.21 -21.67
N MET A 131 11.47 16.64 -21.42
CA MET A 131 12.33 16.14 -22.51
C MET A 131 11.63 15.04 -23.31
N LEU A 132 10.89 14.13 -22.65
CA LEU A 132 10.12 13.09 -23.30
C LEU A 132 8.91 13.66 -24.07
N GLU A 133 8.24 14.69 -23.54
CA GLU A 133 7.16 15.37 -24.27
C GLU A 133 7.65 15.96 -25.59
N LEU A 134 8.85 16.55 -25.60
CA LEU A 134 9.50 17.04 -26.82
C LEU A 134 9.89 15.91 -27.79
N LEU A 135 10.32 14.75 -27.26
CA LEU A 135 10.65 13.57 -28.06
C LEU A 135 9.41 12.89 -28.67
N GLY A 136 8.27 12.99 -28.00
CA GLY A 136 7.01 12.33 -28.43
C GLY A 136 6.54 12.75 -29.81
N ASP A 137 6.94 13.92 -30.27
CA ASP A 137 6.65 14.44 -31.61
C ASP A 137 7.65 13.93 -32.69
N LEU A 138 8.73 13.25 -32.30
CA LEU A 138 9.71 12.68 -33.24
C LEU A 138 9.24 11.33 -33.78
N PRO A 139 9.22 11.12 -35.12
CA PRO A 139 8.66 9.89 -35.72
C PRO A 139 9.36 8.58 -35.36
N HIS A 140 10.61 8.65 -34.88
CA HIS A 140 11.40 7.47 -34.50
C HIS A 140 11.56 7.28 -32.98
N ALA A 141 11.09 8.25 -32.17
CA ALA A 141 11.26 8.19 -30.72
C ALA A 141 10.51 7.04 -30.07
N ALA A 142 9.30 6.73 -30.56
CA ALA A 142 8.48 5.64 -30.04
C ALA A 142 9.11 4.24 -30.24
N ALA A 143 9.99 4.08 -31.24
CA ALA A 143 10.66 2.82 -31.52
C ALA A 143 12.01 2.68 -30.79
N CYS A 144 12.54 3.74 -30.18
CA CYS A 144 13.84 3.73 -29.51
C CYS A 144 13.77 2.97 -28.16
N PRO A 145 14.51 1.85 -27.97
CA PRO A 145 14.47 1.07 -26.74
C PRO A 145 14.88 1.88 -25.50
N ALA A 146 15.85 2.79 -25.68
CA ALA A 146 16.34 3.63 -24.60
C ALA A 146 15.25 4.59 -24.05
N ILE A 147 14.37 5.07 -24.92
CA ILE A 147 13.23 5.93 -24.55
C ILE A 147 12.13 5.10 -23.90
N GLN A 148 11.85 3.91 -24.45
CA GLN A 148 10.85 3.01 -23.88
C GLN A 148 11.21 2.62 -22.45
N GLN A 149 12.48 2.27 -22.18
CA GLN A 149 12.96 1.99 -20.84
C GLN A 149 12.87 3.22 -19.92
N LEU A 150 13.22 4.40 -20.44
CA LEU A 150 13.10 5.64 -19.68
C LEU A 150 11.66 5.95 -19.25
N ILE A 151 10.69 5.70 -20.13
CA ILE A 151 9.25 5.85 -19.79
C ILE A 151 8.85 4.84 -18.71
N ALA A 152 9.30 3.59 -18.78
CA ALA A 152 9.04 2.59 -17.76
C ALA A 152 9.65 2.99 -16.40
N ASP A 153 10.86 3.49 -16.40
CA ASP A 153 11.54 4.00 -15.20
C ASP A 153 10.80 5.20 -14.60
N LEU A 154 10.31 6.12 -15.43
CA LEU A 154 9.49 7.26 -14.99
C LEU A 154 8.17 6.82 -14.38
N VAL A 155 7.49 5.84 -14.97
CA VAL A 155 6.26 5.27 -14.40
C VAL A 155 6.55 4.67 -13.04
N HIS A 156 7.66 3.92 -12.90
CA HIS A 156 8.06 3.35 -11.62
C HIS A 156 8.35 4.44 -10.57
N GLN A 157 9.08 5.50 -10.94
CA GLN A 157 9.33 6.62 -10.03
C GLN A 157 8.04 7.37 -9.67
N ALA A 158 7.13 7.57 -10.62
CA ALA A 158 5.84 8.20 -10.38
C ALA A 158 4.99 7.39 -9.39
N GLU A 159 5.02 6.06 -9.47
CA GLU A 159 4.37 5.18 -8.49
C GLU A 159 4.95 5.32 -7.08
N MET A 160 6.27 5.47 -6.97
CA MET A 160 6.96 5.54 -5.68
C MET A 160 6.95 6.92 -5.05
N ALA A 161 7.13 7.98 -5.83
CA ALA A 161 7.36 9.34 -5.35
C ALA A 161 6.19 10.31 -5.59
N GLY A 162 5.16 9.88 -6.33
CA GLY A 162 3.98 10.70 -6.60
C GLY A 162 4.18 11.80 -7.65
N HIS A 163 5.21 11.68 -8.48
CA HIS A 163 5.41 12.63 -9.58
C HIS A 163 4.41 12.37 -10.72
N GLY A 164 3.84 13.43 -11.28
CA GLY A 164 2.98 13.31 -12.46
C GLY A 164 3.76 12.92 -13.71
N LEU A 165 3.08 12.21 -14.63
CA LEU A 165 3.64 11.85 -15.94
C LEU A 165 3.46 12.96 -17.01
N GLY A 166 3.08 14.16 -16.59
CA GLY A 166 2.89 15.31 -17.49
C GLY A 166 1.82 15.06 -18.54
N ARG A 167 2.12 15.43 -19.77
CA ARG A 167 1.25 15.27 -20.95
C ARG A 167 1.63 14.12 -21.86
N LEU A 168 2.41 13.15 -21.35
CA LEU A 168 2.77 11.98 -22.14
C LEU A 168 1.51 11.24 -22.59
N ALA A 169 1.46 10.89 -23.88
CA ALA A 169 0.31 10.21 -24.44
C ALA A 169 0.18 8.80 -23.84
N VAL A 170 -1.01 8.43 -23.36
CA VAL A 170 -1.29 7.14 -22.74
C VAL A 170 -0.87 5.97 -23.64
N GLY A 171 -1.15 6.04 -24.95
CA GLY A 171 -0.76 5.01 -25.89
C GLY A 171 0.76 4.83 -26.02
N TRP A 172 1.53 5.90 -25.82
CA TRP A 172 2.99 5.81 -25.81
C TRP A 172 3.51 5.17 -24.52
N ILE A 173 2.92 5.54 -23.37
CA ILE A 173 3.23 4.90 -22.08
C ILE A 173 2.89 3.41 -22.14
N GLU A 174 1.67 3.06 -22.60
CA GLU A 174 1.20 1.67 -22.71
C GLU A 174 2.12 0.84 -23.60
N SER A 175 2.44 1.33 -24.81
CA SER A 175 3.32 0.62 -25.74
C SER A 175 4.75 0.45 -25.21
N SER A 176 5.27 1.44 -24.49
CA SER A 176 6.58 1.37 -23.85
C SER A 176 6.61 0.34 -22.73
N LEU A 177 5.60 0.33 -21.86
CA LEU A 177 5.46 -0.67 -20.80
C LEU A 177 5.29 -2.09 -21.38
N GLU A 178 4.52 -2.24 -22.48
CA GLU A 178 4.36 -3.53 -23.15
C GLU A 178 5.69 -4.06 -23.68
N ARG A 179 6.49 -3.20 -24.28
CA ARG A 179 7.80 -3.59 -24.81
C ARG A 179 8.76 -3.96 -23.69
N CYS A 180 8.91 -3.11 -22.67
CA CYS A 180 9.77 -3.40 -21.53
C CYS A 180 9.32 -4.68 -20.79
N ALA A 181 8.02 -4.89 -20.64
CA ALA A 181 7.49 -6.12 -20.08
C ALA A 181 7.82 -7.34 -20.93
N ALA A 182 7.77 -7.24 -22.27
CA ALA A 182 8.18 -8.31 -23.17
C ALA A 182 9.67 -8.63 -23.06
N ASP A 183 10.51 -7.60 -22.91
CA ASP A 183 11.95 -7.73 -22.73
C ASP A 183 12.35 -8.22 -21.33
N GLY A 184 11.40 -8.37 -20.40
CA GLY A 184 11.62 -8.99 -19.08
C GLY A 184 11.67 -8.03 -17.91
N ASP A 185 11.38 -6.75 -18.09
CA ASP A 185 11.29 -5.80 -17.00
C ASP A 185 10.09 -6.12 -16.09
N LEU A 186 10.40 -6.50 -14.85
CA LEU A 186 9.40 -6.92 -13.87
C LEU A 186 8.59 -5.73 -13.32
N HIS A 187 9.19 -4.55 -13.24
CA HIS A 187 8.47 -3.34 -12.81
C HIS A 187 7.48 -2.89 -13.87
N ALA A 188 7.87 -2.94 -15.16
CA ALA A 188 6.94 -2.72 -16.27
C ALA A 188 5.81 -3.76 -16.29
N CYS A 189 6.12 -5.04 -16.06
CA CYS A 189 5.10 -6.10 -15.91
C CYS A 189 4.12 -5.78 -14.77
N HIS A 190 4.62 -5.33 -13.62
CA HIS A 190 3.80 -4.98 -12.45
C HIS A 190 2.91 -3.76 -12.73
N ALA A 191 3.50 -2.65 -13.19
CA ALA A 191 2.77 -1.41 -13.46
C ALA A 191 1.68 -1.61 -14.51
N LEU A 192 2.02 -2.24 -15.64
CA LEU A 192 1.10 -2.55 -16.73
C LEU A 192 0.01 -3.52 -16.28
N GLY A 193 0.37 -4.61 -15.59
CA GLY A 193 -0.57 -5.60 -15.07
C GLY A 193 -1.57 -5.01 -14.08
N ARG A 194 -1.10 -4.14 -13.19
CA ARG A 194 -1.93 -3.40 -12.24
C ARG A 194 -2.91 -2.46 -12.98
N ALA A 195 -2.42 -1.67 -13.93
CA ALA A 195 -3.25 -0.75 -14.70
C ALA A 195 -4.31 -1.48 -15.54
N LEU A 196 -3.93 -2.54 -16.29
CA LEU A 196 -4.86 -3.37 -17.08
C LEU A 196 -5.92 -4.07 -16.21
N SER A 197 -5.66 -4.29 -14.93
CA SER A 197 -6.65 -4.83 -13.99
C SER A 197 -7.59 -3.76 -13.40
N GLY A 198 -7.40 -2.48 -13.72
CA GLY A 198 -8.18 -1.37 -13.19
C GLY A 198 -7.82 -0.99 -11.75
N GLN A 199 -6.69 -1.49 -11.21
CA GLN A 199 -6.27 -1.18 -9.85
C GLN A 199 -5.41 0.08 -9.83
N SER A 200 -5.83 1.07 -9.03
CA SER A 200 -5.05 2.31 -8.80
C SER A 200 -3.88 2.06 -7.85
N CYS A 201 -2.82 2.84 -7.96
CA CYS A 201 -1.89 3.07 -6.84
C CYS A 201 -2.18 4.44 -6.19
N ALA A 202 -1.43 4.78 -5.14
CA ALA A 202 -1.63 6.02 -4.41
C ALA A 202 -1.51 7.29 -5.29
N HIS A 203 -0.71 7.22 -6.35
CA HIS A 203 -0.30 8.38 -7.14
C HIS A 203 -0.72 8.34 -8.61
N LEU A 204 -1.02 7.15 -9.16
CA LEU A 204 -1.36 6.98 -10.57
C LEU A 204 -2.67 6.20 -10.73
N ALA A 205 -3.62 6.80 -11.46
CA ALA A 205 -4.82 6.11 -11.90
C ALA A 205 -4.52 5.18 -13.10
N PRO A 206 -5.27 4.08 -13.28
CA PRO A 206 -5.10 3.19 -14.43
C PRO A 206 -5.20 3.89 -15.78
N ASP A 207 -6.15 4.83 -15.90
CA ASP A 207 -6.42 5.59 -17.13
C ASP A 207 -5.24 6.49 -17.55
N ASN A 208 -4.27 6.72 -16.67
CA ASN A 208 -3.03 7.43 -17.01
C ASN A 208 -2.00 6.53 -17.67
N LEU A 209 -2.18 5.20 -17.66
CA LEU A 209 -1.20 4.22 -18.14
C LEU A 209 -1.73 3.39 -19.30
N VAL A 210 -3.04 3.11 -19.36
CA VAL A 210 -3.65 2.22 -20.36
C VAL A 210 -4.99 2.78 -20.84
N HIS A 211 -5.34 2.49 -22.09
CA HIS A 211 -6.62 2.92 -22.68
C HIS A 211 -7.80 2.05 -22.26
N ALA A 212 -7.56 0.76 -22.03
CA ALA A 212 -8.63 -0.19 -21.73
C ALA A 212 -8.13 -1.31 -20.81
N GLN A 213 -9.05 -1.84 -20.02
CA GLN A 213 -8.77 -2.98 -19.13
C GLN A 213 -8.67 -4.29 -19.94
N ASN A 214 -7.71 -5.14 -19.57
CA ASN A 214 -7.55 -6.50 -20.07
C ASN A 214 -7.15 -7.43 -18.93
N LEU A 215 -8.16 -8.04 -18.28
CA LEU A 215 -7.96 -8.82 -17.07
C LEU A 215 -7.10 -10.08 -17.28
N ARG A 216 -7.17 -10.71 -18.47
CA ARG A 216 -6.36 -11.90 -18.78
C ARG A 216 -4.88 -11.55 -18.94
N LYS A 217 -4.59 -10.48 -19.69
CA LYS A 217 -3.23 -9.96 -19.86
C LYS A 217 -2.69 -9.47 -18.51
N ALA A 218 -3.52 -8.76 -17.73
CA ALA A 218 -3.18 -8.32 -16.38
C ALA A 218 -2.76 -9.48 -15.47
N ALA A 219 -3.52 -10.57 -15.44
CA ALA A 219 -3.21 -11.74 -14.63
C ALA A 219 -1.86 -12.36 -15.02
N ALA A 220 -1.57 -12.49 -16.32
CA ALA A 220 -0.30 -13.04 -16.80
C ALA A 220 0.90 -12.16 -16.42
N LEU A 221 0.77 -10.84 -16.60
CA LEU A 221 1.83 -9.88 -16.25
C LEU A 221 2.08 -9.80 -14.75
N LEU A 222 1.01 -9.75 -13.94
CA LEU A 222 1.11 -9.75 -12.47
C LEU A 222 1.74 -11.05 -11.95
N LEU A 223 1.39 -12.20 -12.54
CA LEU A 223 2.00 -13.48 -12.16
C LEU A 223 3.50 -13.47 -12.46
N ARG A 224 3.89 -13.00 -13.66
CA ARG A 224 5.30 -12.88 -14.04
C ARG A 224 6.09 -11.95 -13.12
N ALA A 225 5.51 -10.79 -12.78
CA ALA A 225 6.11 -9.85 -11.83
C ALA A 225 6.25 -10.46 -10.42
N ALA A 226 5.23 -11.19 -9.98
CA ALA A 226 5.19 -11.84 -8.67
C ALA A 226 6.23 -12.98 -8.55
N ASP A 227 6.33 -13.82 -9.55
CA ASP A 227 7.33 -14.91 -9.64
C ASP A 227 8.74 -14.33 -9.76
N GLY A 228 8.90 -13.18 -10.41
CA GLY A 228 10.16 -12.44 -10.50
C GLY A 228 10.58 -11.72 -9.20
N GLY A 229 9.77 -11.75 -8.14
CA GLY A 229 10.14 -11.23 -6.82
C GLY A 229 9.44 -9.95 -6.39
N ILE A 230 8.55 -9.37 -7.20
CA ILE A 230 7.74 -8.20 -6.81
C ILE A 230 6.60 -8.66 -5.91
N ALA A 231 6.84 -8.64 -4.59
CA ALA A 231 5.93 -9.19 -3.59
C ALA A 231 4.51 -8.59 -3.66
N VAL A 232 4.39 -7.28 -3.93
CA VAL A 232 3.09 -6.57 -4.04
C VAL A 232 2.25 -7.09 -5.20
N ALA A 233 2.87 -7.62 -6.26
CA ALA A 233 2.15 -8.19 -7.40
C ALA A 233 1.28 -9.40 -6.99
N TRP A 234 1.67 -10.19 -5.97
CA TRP A 234 0.84 -11.25 -5.40
C TRP A 234 -0.47 -10.70 -4.81
N LEU A 235 -0.42 -9.53 -4.19
CA LEU A 235 -1.61 -8.90 -3.61
C LEU A 235 -2.55 -8.37 -4.69
N HIS A 236 -2.00 -7.77 -5.75
CA HIS A 236 -2.79 -7.32 -6.91
C HIS A 236 -3.44 -8.50 -7.65
N LEU A 237 -2.71 -9.60 -7.81
CA LEU A 237 -3.24 -10.82 -8.40
C LEU A 237 -4.33 -11.47 -7.52
N PHE A 238 -4.15 -11.45 -6.18
CA PHE A 238 -5.18 -11.85 -5.24
C PHE A 238 -6.47 -11.06 -5.44
N ARG A 239 -6.38 -9.73 -5.48
CA ARG A 239 -7.56 -8.86 -5.68
C ARG A 239 -8.27 -9.16 -6.99
N LEU A 240 -7.51 -9.34 -8.08
CA LEU A 240 -8.03 -9.67 -9.40
C LEU A 240 -8.74 -11.03 -9.44
N CYS A 241 -8.14 -12.07 -8.83
CA CYS A 241 -8.70 -13.43 -8.83
C CYS A 241 -9.81 -13.63 -7.80
N SER A 242 -9.91 -12.77 -6.77
CA SER A 242 -10.95 -12.85 -5.73
C SER A 242 -12.25 -12.17 -6.13
N ASP A 243 -12.25 -11.30 -7.12
CA ASP A 243 -13.47 -10.68 -7.64
C ASP A 243 -14.26 -11.69 -8.47
N TYR A 244 -15.39 -12.13 -7.94
CA TYR A 244 -16.28 -13.10 -8.59
C TYR A 244 -16.91 -12.62 -9.90
N ARG A 245 -16.88 -11.30 -10.16
CA ARG A 245 -17.33 -10.69 -11.43
C ARG A 245 -16.26 -10.69 -12.51
N SER A 246 -15.02 -10.93 -12.10
CA SER A 246 -13.89 -10.97 -13.03
C SER A 246 -13.92 -12.23 -13.91
N SER A 247 -13.60 -12.08 -15.19
CA SER A 247 -13.44 -13.22 -16.13
C SER A 247 -12.28 -14.14 -15.78
N VAL A 248 -11.42 -13.74 -14.81
CA VAL A 248 -10.27 -14.50 -14.33
C VAL A 248 -10.45 -14.90 -12.85
N ALA A 249 -11.69 -14.83 -12.32
CA ALA A 249 -12.00 -15.24 -10.96
C ALA A 249 -11.59 -16.70 -10.71
N ASN A 250 -10.77 -16.90 -9.67
CA ASN A 250 -10.29 -18.22 -9.27
C ASN A 250 -9.99 -18.22 -7.76
N PRO A 251 -10.90 -18.74 -6.92
CA PRO A 251 -10.73 -18.70 -5.48
C PRO A 251 -9.50 -19.46 -4.97
N THR A 252 -9.13 -20.55 -5.64
CA THR A 252 -7.95 -21.36 -5.26
C THR A 252 -6.66 -20.58 -5.54
N LEU A 253 -6.55 -19.97 -6.73
CA LEU A 253 -5.42 -19.12 -7.08
C LEU A 253 -5.38 -17.86 -6.19
N ALA A 254 -6.52 -17.23 -5.91
CA ALA A 254 -6.61 -16.10 -5.01
C ALA A 254 -6.04 -16.42 -3.62
N ARG A 255 -6.45 -17.57 -3.04
CA ARG A 255 -5.91 -18.02 -1.76
C ARG A 255 -4.40 -18.24 -1.81
N PHE A 256 -3.91 -18.91 -2.84
CA PHE A 256 -2.47 -19.14 -3.05
C PHE A 256 -1.70 -17.81 -3.11
N CYS A 257 -2.19 -16.85 -3.91
CA CYS A 257 -1.59 -15.52 -4.03
C CYS A 257 -1.55 -14.78 -2.69
N LEU A 258 -2.65 -14.85 -1.91
CA LEU A 258 -2.72 -14.24 -0.60
C LEU A 258 -1.72 -14.87 0.39
N GLU A 259 -1.56 -16.19 0.36
CA GLU A 259 -0.57 -16.91 1.17
C GLU A 259 0.87 -16.51 0.79
N LYS A 260 1.16 -16.37 -0.50
CA LYS A 260 2.46 -15.89 -0.98
C LYS A 260 2.72 -14.45 -0.51
N ALA A 261 1.78 -13.53 -0.73
CA ALA A 261 1.88 -12.14 -0.29
C ALA A 261 2.10 -12.03 1.24
N ALA A 262 1.39 -12.84 2.04
CA ALA A 262 1.55 -12.87 3.48
C ALA A 262 2.93 -13.40 3.93
N ARG A 263 3.50 -14.40 3.23
CA ARG A 263 4.87 -14.90 3.48
C ARG A 263 5.93 -13.85 3.18
N HIS A 264 5.71 -13.00 2.17
CA HIS A 264 6.56 -11.83 1.91
C HIS A 264 6.36 -10.69 2.92
N GLY A 265 5.48 -10.89 3.89
CA GLY A 265 5.32 -9.95 4.99
C GLY A 265 4.46 -8.73 4.66
N LEU A 266 3.65 -8.72 3.62
CA LEU A 266 2.75 -7.62 3.33
C LEU A 266 1.65 -7.56 4.40
N ALA A 267 1.54 -6.42 5.10
CA ALA A 267 0.63 -6.27 6.25
C ALA A 267 -0.83 -6.54 5.86
N GLU A 268 -1.31 -5.96 4.77
CA GLU A 268 -2.66 -6.22 4.25
C GLU A 268 -2.91 -7.70 3.95
N ALA A 269 -1.93 -8.38 3.36
CA ALA A 269 -2.05 -9.80 3.05
C ALA A 269 -2.07 -10.65 4.34
N GLN A 270 -1.21 -10.33 5.31
CA GLN A 270 -1.19 -10.98 6.61
C GLN A 270 -2.51 -10.80 7.35
N ARG A 271 -3.07 -9.59 7.35
CA ARG A 271 -4.38 -9.30 7.92
C ARG A 271 -5.49 -10.10 7.26
N ARG A 272 -5.58 -10.05 5.93
CA ARG A 272 -6.63 -10.77 5.17
C ARG A 272 -6.53 -12.28 5.35
N LEU A 273 -5.31 -12.83 5.27
CA LEU A 273 -5.08 -14.26 5.49
C LEU A 273 -5.38 -14.66 6.92
N GLY A 274 -4.95 -13.87 7.92
CA GLY A 274 -5.24 -14.10 9.32
C GLY A 274 -6.75 -14.15 9.60
N ALA A 275 -7.51 -13.20 9.03
CA ALA A 275 -8.95 -13.17 9.11
C ALA A 275 -9.62 -14.40 8.47
N LEU A 276 -9.14 -14.84 7.29
CA LEU A 276 -9.62 -16.05 6.62
C LEU A 276 -9.34 -17.30 7.44
N VAL A 277 -8.11 -17.45 7.95
CA VAL A 277 -7.71 -18.60 8.78
C VAL A 277 -8.55 -18.67 10.06
N LEU A 278 -8.78 -17.54 10.73
CA LEU A 278 -9.66 -17.48 11.91
C LEU A 278 -11.11 -17.83 11.59
N ARG A 279 -11.61 -17.37 10.44
CA ARG A 279 -12.97 -17.69 9.99
C ARG A 279 -13.18 -19.19 9.81
N ASP A 280 -12.20 -19.85 9.21
CA ASP A 280 -12.25 -21.26 8.83
C ASP A 280 -11.65 -22.18 9.93
N ALA A 281 -11.15 -21.60 11.05
CA ALA A 281 -10.48 -22.31 12.12
C ALA A 281 -11.43 -23.28 12.83
N THR A 282 -11.04 -24.55 12.87
CA THR A 282 -11.72 -25.62 13.63
C THR A 282 -10.85 -26.18 14.75
N ARG A 283 -9.56 -25.81 14.75
CA ARG A 283 -8.54 -26.29 15.70
C ARG A 283 -7.77 -25.12 16.28
N ILE A 284 -7.17 -25.33 17.45
CA ILE A 284 -6.40 -24.29 18.13
C ILE A 284 -5.18 -23.86 17.32
N GLU A 285 -4.53 -24.76 16.61
CA GLU A 285 -3.33 -24.46 15.81
C GLU A 285 -3.68 -23.47 14.68
N SER A 286 -4.85 -23.61 14.07
CA SER A 286 -5.35 -22.67 13.06
C SER A 286 -5.66 -21.31 13.68
N MET A 287 -6.21 -21.27 14.90
CA MET A 287 -6.44 -20.01 15.62
C MET A 287 -5.12 -19.32 15.95
N GLU A 288 -4.13 -20.07 16.46
CA GLU A 288 -2.79 -19.55 16.74
C GLU A 288 -2.16 -18.93 15.48
N GLN A 289 -2.25 -19.64 14.35
CA GLN A 289 -1.76 -19.13 13.06
C GLN A 289 -2.47 -17.84 12.63
N GLY A 290 -3.79 -17.80 12.74
CA GLY A 290 -4.57 -16.62 12.38
C GLY A 290 -4.24 -15.40 13.25
N VAL A 291 -4.13 -15.59 14.58
CA VAL A 291 -3.73 -14.54 15.52
C VAL A 291 -2.30 -14.08 15.28
N ALA A 292 -1.37 -15.01 15.01
CA ALA A 292 0.02 -14.66 14.68
C ALA A 292 0.13 -13.78 13.42
N LEU A 293 -0.65 -14.10 12.39
CA LEU A 293 -0.70 -13.29 11.16
C LEU A 293 -1.26 -11.88 11.42
N LEU A 294 -2.36 -11.78 12.18
CA LEU A 294 -2.93 -10.48 12.55
C LEU A 294 -1.97 -9.67 13.41
N HIS A 295 -1.29 -10.33 14.35
CA HIS A 295 -0.28 -9.65 15.19
C HIS A 295 0.90 -9.15 14.36
N ALA A 296 1.37 -9.94 13.38
CA ALA A 296 2.43 -9.52 12.47
C ALA A 296 2.01 -8.34 11.58
N ALA A 297 0.74 -8.27 11.18
CA ALA A 297 0.20 -7.13 10.44
C ALA A 297 0.08 -5.88 11.34
N ALA A 298 -0.44 -6.02 12.56
CA ALA A 298 -0.57 -4.92 13.51
C ALA A 298 0.80 -4.34 13.93
N ALA A 299 1.85 -5.17 14.01
CA ALA A 299 3.22 -4.74 14.26
C ALA A 299 3.81 -3.88 13.11
N LYS A 300 3.12 -3.77 11.98
CA LYS A 300 3.44 -2.93 10.82
C LYS A 300 2.43 -1.79 10.64
N ASP A 301 1.82 -1.37 11.75
CA ASP A 301 0.87 -0.27 11.81
C ASP A 301 -0.43 -0.49 11.02
N ASP A 302 -0.83 -1.76 10.75
CA ASP A 302 -2.15 -2.05 10.20
C ASP A 302 -3.21 -1.93 11.31
N GLU A 303 -3.87 -0.77 11.37
CA GLU A 303 -4.89 -0.45 12.38
C GLU A 303 -6.05 -1.44 12.38
N GLN A 304 -6.45 -1.91 11.20
CA GLN A 304 -7.53 -2.88 11.06
C GLN A 304 -7.17 -4.24 11.68
N ALA A 305 -5.91 -4.66 11.54
CA ALA A 305 -5.43 -5.86 12.22
C ALA A 305 -5.45 -5.68 13.76
N GLY A 306 -5.06 -4.49 14.25
CA GLY A 306 -5.17 -4.14 15.66
C GLY A 306 -6.60 -4.17 16.19
N LEU A 307 -7.58 -3.66 15.42
CA LEU A 307 -9.01 -3.73 15.75
C LEU A 307 -9.50 -5.18 15.81
N LEU A 308 -9.12 -6.00 14.83
CA LEU A 308 -9.46 -7.43 14.83
C LEU A 308 -8.90 -8.15 16.06
N LEU A 309 -7.64 -7.92 16.42
CA LEU A 309 -7.04 -8.52 17.61
C LEU A 309 -7.79 -8.11 18.89
N ARG A 310 -8.11 -6.83 19.06
CA ARG A 310 -8.89 -6.35 20.21
C ARG A 310 -10.27 -7.02 20.28
N SER A 311 -10.90 -7.31 19.15
CA SER A 311 -12.19 -7.99 19.10
C SER A 311 -12.15 -9.45 19.60
N LEU A 312 -10.96 -10.03 19.69
CA LEU A 312 -10.76 -11.39 20.23
C LEU A 312 -10.72 -11.43 21.77
N LEU A 313 -10.60 -10.28 22.43
CA LEU A 313 -10.63 -10.20 23.87
C LEU A 313 -12.09 -10.24 24.38
N LEU A 314 -12.28 -10.89 25.51
CA LEU A 314 -13.55 -10.81 26.22
C LEU A 314 -13.59 -9.53 27.08
N PRO A 315 -14.74 -8.86 27.18
CA PRO A 315 -14.87 -7.66 27.99
C PRO A 315 -14.73 -8.00 29.48
N VAL A 316 -14.05 -7.12 30.23
CA VAL A 316 -13.93 -7.14 31.68
C VAL A 316 -14.56 -5.84 32.20
N ASP A 317 -15.42 -5.96 33.21
CA ASP A 317 -16.07 -4.83 33.85
C ASP A 317 -15.16 -4.15 34.89
N GLY A 318 -15.57 -2.95 35.37
CA GLY A 318 -14.84 -2.22 36.41
C GLY A 318 -13.68 -1.35 35.92
N GLY A 319 -13.20 -0.44 36.77
CA GLY A 319 -12.13 0.51 36.48
C GLY A 319 -10.73 -0.10 36.60
N ASP A 320 -9.76 0.46 35.85
CA ASP A 320 -8.36 0.01 35.92
C ASP A 320 -7.70 0.36 37.25
N GLU A 321 -8.04 1.50 37.86
CA GLU A 321 -7.52 1.92 39.17
C GLU A 321 -8.00 1.00 40.28
N GLU A 322 -9.29 0.61 40.28
CA GLU A 322 -9.86 -0.34 41.23
C GLU A 322 -9.14 -1.70 41.13
N ALA A 323 -8.90 -2.15 39.91
CA ALA A 323 -8.19 -3.41 39.69
C ALA A 323 -6.74 -3.36 40.17
N LEU A 324 -6.01 -2.28 39.89
CA LEU A 324 -4.63 -2.08 40.36
C LEU A 324 -4.55 -2.05 41.86
N THR A 325 -5.40 -1.29 42.52
CA THR A 325 -5.47 -1.21 43.99
C THR A 325 -5.73 -2.57 44.64
N ALA A 326 -6.65 -3.34 44.05
CA ALA A 326 -6.95 -4.68 44.53
C ALA A 326 -5.79 -5.67 44.28
N ILE A 327 -5.08 -5.57 43.17
CA ILE A 327 -3.89 -6.38 42.89
C ILE A 327 -2.79 -6.10 43.95
N GLU A 328 -2.53 -4.85 44.22
CA GLU A 328 -1.55 -4.46 45.24
C GLU A 328 -1.92 -4.97 46.62
N ALA A 329 -3.19 -4.94 46.99
CA ALA A 329 -3.69 -5.49 48.26
C ALA A 329 -3.56 -7.03 48.34
N VAL A 330 -3.66 -7.74 47.25
CA VAL A 330 -3.50 -9.21 47.18
C VAL A 330 -2.03 -9.65 47.13
N ARG A 331 -1.14 -8.83 46.56
CA ARG A 331 0.26 -9.17 46.30
C ARG A 331 1.05 -9.66 47.50
N PRO A 332 0.98 -9.05 48.70
CA PRO A 332 1.75 -9.48 49.88
C PRO A 332 1.42 -10.91 50.30
N ASP A 333 0.14 -11.29 50.29
CA ASP A 333 -0.34 -12.59 50.76
C ASP A 333 -0.27 -13.69 49.69
N ALA A 334 -0.40 -13.31 48.44
CA ALA A 334 -0.50 -14.26 47.32
C ALA A 334 0.04 -13.65 46.00
N PRO A 335 1.36 -13.50 45.85
CA PRO A 335 1.95 -12.82 44.71
C PRO A 335 1.63 -13.49 43.35
N ARG A 336 1.52 -14.82 43.34
CA ARG A 336 1.13 -15.56 42.11
C ARG A 336 -0.34 -15.32 41.75
N LEU A 337 -1.21 -15.29 42.76
CA LEU A 337 -2.61 -15.00 42.54
C LEU A 337 -2.79 -13.56 42.05
N ALA A 338 -2.06 -12.59 42.61
CA ALA A 338 -2.03 -11.21 42.14
C ALA A 338 -1.60 -11.14 40.65
N MET A 339 -0.58 -11.90 40.24
CA MET A 339 -0.16 -11.98 38.85
C MET A 339 -1.22 -12.63 37.95
N ARG A 340 -1.93 -13.66 38.42
CA ARG A 340 -3.05 -14.26 37.68
C ARG A 340 -4.21 -13.30 37.51
N LEU A 341 -4.52 -12.46 38.48
CA LEU A 341 -5.52 -11.41 38.40
C LEU A 341 -5.12 -10.35 37.37
N ARG A 342 -3.84 -9.97 37.35
CA ARG A 342 -3.28 -9.03 36.36
C ARG A 342 -3.37 -9.59 34.95
N LEU A 343 -3.01 -10.87 34.75
CA LEU A 343 -3.17 -11.56 33.48
C LEU A 343 -4.65 -11.65 33.08
N ALA A 344 -5.54 -11.97 34.01
CA ALA A 344 -6.96 -12.10 33.73
C ALA A 344 -7.52 -10.81 33.14
N ARG A 345 -7.18 -9.67 33.72
CA ARG A 345 -7.62 -8.36 33.25
C ARG A 345 -6.96 -7.99 31.92
N ALA A 346 -5.65 -8.13 31.80
CA ALA A 346 -4.90 -7.74 30.61
C ALA A 346 -5.33 -8.53 29.35
N PHE A 347 -5.77 -9.78 29.53
CA PHE A 347 -6.13 -10.69 28.43
C PHE A 347 -7.63 -11.02 28.36
N GLY A 348 -8.47 -10.39 29.17
CA GLY A 348 -9.90 -10.69 29.20
C GLY A 348 -10.16 -12.18 29.48
N LEU A 349 -9.59 -12.75 30.57
CA LEU A 349 -9.76 -14.17 30.88
C LEU A 349 -10.95 -14.39 31.79
N THR A 350 -11.63 -15.51 31.58
CA THR A 350 -12.62 -16.00 32.55
C THR A 350 -11.91 -16.49 33.82
N LYS A 351 -12.63 -16.60 34.92
CA LYS A 351 -12.08 -17.12 36.20
C LYS A 351 -11.41 -18.47 36.03
N GLN A 352 -12.04 -19.37 35.28
CA GLN A 352 -11.49 -20.70 35.04
C GLN A 352 -10.19 -20.66 34.24
N GLU A 353 -10.15 -19.87 33.17
CA GLU A 353 -8.95 -19.67 32.35
C GLU A 353 -7.80 -19.11 33.17
N ALA A 354 -8.06 -18.02 33.92
CA ALA A 354 -7.06 -17.35 34.74
C ALA A 354 -6.44 -18.25 35.81
N LEU A 355 -7.25 -19.08 36.47
CA LEU A 355 -6.77 -20.00 37.51
C LEU A 355 -6.10 -21.26 36.94
N SER A 356 -6.45 -21.69 35.71
CA SER A 356 -5.92 -22.91 35.09
C SER A 356 -4.72 -22.68 34.18
N VAL A 357 -4.54 -21.45 33.64
CA VAL A 357 -3.44 -21.16 32.69
C VAL A 357 -2.07 -21.39 33.38
N ASP A 358 -1.15 -22.01 32.65
CA ASP A 358 0.26 -22.04 33.00
C ASP A 358 1.01 -21.03 32.10
N PRO A 359 1.46 -19.88 32.63
CA PRO A 359 2.07 -18.84 31.81
C PRO A 359 3.27 -19.31 30.99
N LEU A 360 4.03 -20.30 31.49
CA LEU A 360 5.23 -20.79 30.79
C LEU A 360 4.90 -21.58 29.52
N THR A 361 3.87 -22.43 29.57
CA THR A 361 3.48 -23.25 28.43
C THR A 361 2.48 -22.55 27.51
N ALA A 362 1.74 -21.57 28.06
CA ALA A 362 0.72 -20.82 27.33
C ALA A 362 1.28 -19.66 26.49
N MET A 363 2.45 -19.12 26.88
CA MET A 363 3.05 -17.95 26.24
C MET A 363 3.38 -18.18 24.75
N ARG A 364 3.09 -17.19 23.95
CA ARG A 364 3.42 -17.09 22.51
C ARG A 364 3.96 -15.69 22.22
N PRO A 365 4.71 -15.51 21.11
CA PRO A 365 5.22 -14.18 20.72
C PRO A 365 4.11 -13.12 20.54
N TRP A 366 2.91 -13.55 20.19
CA TRP A 366 1.74 -12.69 19.94
C TRP A 366 0.74 -12.61 21.12
N GLY A 367 0.91 -13.40 22.20
CA GLY A 367 0.01 -13.43 23.34
C GLY A 367 0.05 -14.75 24.10
N LEU A 368 -1.08 -15.34 24.40
CA LEU A 368 -1.16 -16.61 25.14
C LEU A 368 -2.24 -17.55 24.60
N VAL A 369 -2.09 -18.84 24.88
CA VAL A 369 -3.08 -19.89 24.62
C VAL A 369 -3.62 -20.40 25.96
N VAL A 370 -4.92 -20.22 26.18
CA VAL A 370 -5.60 -20.79 27.35
C VAL A 370 -6.17 -22.17 27.04
N GLY A 371 -6.54 -22.91 28.09
CA GLY A 371 -7.12 -24.24 27.94
C GLY A 371 -6.10 -25.37 27.79
N HIS A 372 -4.81 -25.07 27.89
CA HIS A 372 -3.74 -26.08 27.90
C HIS A 372 -2.87 -25.91 29.13
N ASN A 373 -2.88 -26.92 30.01
CA ASN A 373 -2.02 -26.98 31.20
C ASN A 373 -1.72 -28.47 31.54
N PRO A 374 -0.45 -28.89 31.44
CA PRO A 374 -0.09 -30.28 31.68
C PRO A 374 -0.29 -30.73 33.14
N PHE A 375 -0.41 -29.79 34.09
CA PHE A 375 -0.57 -30.05 35.51
C PHE A 375 -2.04 -30.06 35.98
N VAL A 376 -2.98 -29.86 35.09
CA VAL A 376 -4.43 -29.86 35.39
C VAL A 376 -5.11 -30.93 34.58
N ALA A 377 -5.97 -31.71 35.23
CA ALA A 377 -6.74 -32.74 34.54
C ALA A 377 -7.58 -32.15 33.41
N LYS A 378 -7.53 -32.76 32.21
CA LYS A 378 -8.18 -32.27 31.00
C LYS A 378 -9.68 -31.91 31.17
N ALA A 379 -10.40 -32.71 31.96
CA ALA A 379 -11.80 -32.48 32.28
C ALA A 379 -12.08 -31.20 33.08
N ARG A 380 -11.04 -30.56 33.64
CA ARG A 380 -11.11 -29.32 34.43
C ARG A 380 -10.56 -28.10 33.69
N LEU A 381 -10.06 -28.29 32.48
CA LEU A 381 -9.60 -27.23 31.63
C LEU A 381 -10.79 -26.62 30.86
N CYS A 382 -10.69 -25.35 30.51
CA CYS A 382 -11.53 -24.72 29.51
C CYS A 382 -11.15 -25.20 28.11
N GLU A 383 -12.00 -24.97 27.13
CA GLU A 383 -11.62 -25.18 25.74
C GLU A 383 -10.46 -24.26 25.32
N PRO A 384 -9.51 -24.76 24.52
CA PRO A 384 -8.39 -23.94 24.08
C PRO A 384 -8.85 -22.75 23.23
N ARG A 385 -8.30 -21.56 23.51
CA ARG A 385 -8.41 -20.39 22.64
C ARG A 385 -7.11 -19.57 22.65
N ALA A 386 -6.85 -18.94 21.52
CA ALA A 386 -5.73 -18.00 21.34
C ALA A 386 -6.17 -16.59 21.77
N VAL A 387 -5.39 -15.97 22.66
CA VAL A 387 -5.70 -14.64 23.22
C VAL A 387 -4.51 -13.71 22.93
N PRO A 388 -4.69 -12.69 22.05
CA PRO A 388 -3.59 -11.80 21.68
C PRO A 388 -3.22 -10.80 22.79
N ALA A 389 -1.94 -10.43 22.84
CA ALA A 389 -1.49 -9.26 23.56
C ALA A 389 -1.74 -8.03 22.67
N THR A 390 -2.74 -7.22 23.03
CA THR A 390 -3.18 -6.07 22.20
C THR A 390 -2.55 -4.75 22.63
N THR A 391 -1.81 -4.75 23.75
CA THR A 391 -1.11 -3.59 24.26
C THR A 391 0.30 -3.96 24.73
N PRO A 392 1.26 -3.02 24.75
CA PRO A 392 2.59 -3.25 25.31
C PRO A 392 2.56 -3.68 26.77
N GLU A 393 1.62 -3.15 27.57
CA GLU A 393 1.44 -3.47 28.97
C GLU A 393 1.00 -4.92 29.17
N ALA A 394 0.11 -5.44 28.30
CA ALA A 394 -0.30 -6.84 28.31
C ALA A 394 0.90 -7.75 28.01
N ARG A 395 1.76 -7.40 27.05
CA ARG A 395 2.98 -8.13 26.75
C ARG A 395 3.94 -8.14 27.92
N CYS A 396 4.23 -6.97 28.49
CA CYS A 396 5.07 -6.85 29.68
C CYS A 396 4.52 -7.67 30.87
N CYS A 397 3.20 -7.64 31.07
CA CYS A 397 2.53 -8.45 32.09
C CYS A 397 2.77 -9.96 31.87
N LEU A 398 2.69 -10.43 30.63
CA LEU A 398 2.92 -11.85 30.29
C LEU A 398 4.38 -12.27 30.52
N GLU A 399 5.34 -11.43 30.17
CA GLU A 399 6.76 -11.64 30.40
C GLU A 399 7.09 -11.69 31.90
N GLN A 400 6.53 -10.78 32.69
CA GLN A 400 6.65 -10.76 34.15
C GLN A 400 6.04 -12.02 34.77
N ALA A 401 4.90 -12.47 34.25
CA ALA A 401 4.28 -13.73 34.69
C ALA A 401 5.18 -14.91 34.38
N ALA A 402 5.71 -15.01 33.15
CA ALA A 402 6.62 -16.07 32.78
C ALA A 402 7.86 -16.10 33.67
N PHE A 403 8.45 -14.96 33.97
CA PHE A 403 9.59 -14.83 34.89
C PHE A 403 9.23 -15.33 36.32
N LEU A 404 8.13 -14.82 36.89
CA LEU A 404 7.69 -15.21 38.26
C LEU A 404 7.41 -16.70 38.36
N PHE A 405 6.81 -17.31 37.35
CA PHE A 405 6.48 -18.75 37.37
C PHE A 405 7.67 -19.61 37.02
N SER A 406 8.67 -19.14 36.27
CA SER A 406 9.90 -19.89 35.95
C SER A 406 10.82 -20.04 37.16
N ALA A 407 11.04 -18.97 37.91
CA ALA A 407 11.90 -18.96 39.09
C ALA A 407 11.50 -20.04 40.14
N GLN A 408 10.22 -20.35 40.19
CA GLN A 408 9.67 -21.27 41.18
C GLN A 408 9.44 -22.71 40.70
N ARG A 409 9.51 -22.96 39.40
CA ARG A 409 9.47 -24.33 38.83
C ARG A 409 10.69 -25.12 39.22
N GLN A 410 11.79 -24.44 39.56
CA GLN A 410 13.01 -25.06 40.09
C GLN A 410 12.84 -25.57 41.50
N GLU A 411 11.87 -25.05 42.28
CA GLU A 411 11.68 -25.40 43.70
C GLU A 411 10.62 -26.48 43.92
N SER A 412 9.63 -26.64 43.03
CA SER A 412 8.55 -27.65 43.19
C SER A 412 7.89 -28.03 41.88
N LEU A 413 7.57 -29.32 41.70
CA LEU A 413 6.83 -29.86 40.55
C LEU A 413 5.41 -29.33 40.43
N VAL A 414 4.77 -28.91 41.54
CA VAL A 414 3.41 -28.34 41.56
C VAL A 414 3.38 -27.06 42.41
N PRO A 415 3.88 -25.95 41.89
CA PRO A 415 4.19 -24.74 42.69
C PRO A 415 2.98 -24.05 43.34
N GLU A 416 1.75 -24.27 42.89
CA GLU A 416 0.56 -23.52 43.33
C GLU A 416 -0.58 -24.40 43.87
N GLY A 417 -0.30 -25.69 44.09
CA GLY A 417 -1.34 -26.60 44.50
C GLY A 417 -2.44 -26.89 43.44
N SER A 418 -3.52 -27.51 43.85
CA SER A 418 -4.61 -27.85 42.96
C SER A 418 -5.45 -26.62 42.53
N LEU A 419 -6.16 -26.70 41.43
CA LEU A 419 -7.10 -25.69 40.97
C LEU A 419 -8.17 -25.33 42.03
N ARG A 420 -8.57 -26.36 42.82
CA ARG A 420 -9.51 -26.17 43.95
C ARG A 420 -8.88 -25.30 45.07
N ALA A 421 -7.60 -25.52 45.37
CA ALA A 421 -6.89 -24.72 46.37
C ALA A 421 -6.77 -23.26 45.92
N ARG A 422 -6.39 -23.01 44.66
CA ARG A 422 -6.35 -21.66 44.09
C ARG A 422 -7.70 -20.95 44.15
N SER A 423 -8.78 -21.66 43.80
CA SER A 423 -10.14 -21.13 43.85
C SER A 423 -10.62 -20.79 45.27
N LEU A 424 -10.23 -21.61 46.25
CA LEU A 424 -10.53 -21.36 47.68
C LEU A 424 -9.72 -20.16 48.20
N GLN A 425 -8.45 -20.06 47.86
CA GLN A 425 -7.59 -18.91 48.21
C GLN A 425 -8.15 -17.62 47.66
N LEU A 426 -8.51 -17.60 46.35
CA LEU A 426 -9.13 -16.46 45.70
C LEU A 426 -10.38 -16.02 46.46
N ARG A 427 -11.30 -16.94 46.72
CA ARG A 427 -12.58 -16.64 47.40
C ARG A 427 -12.37 -16.06 48.80
N ARG A 428 -11.42 -16.63 49.58
CA ARG A 428 -11.08 -16.10 50.92
C ARG A 428 -10.53 -14.70 50.86
N LEU A 429 -9.60 -14.44 49.93
CA LEU A 429 -9.00 -13.11 49.77
C LEU A 429 -10.01 -12.07 49.31
N PHE A 430 -10.84 -12.39 48.32
CA PHE A 430 -11.86 -11.48 47.81
C PHE A 430 -12.92 -11.15 48.87
N HIS A 431 -13.33 -12.13 49.66
CA HIS A 431 -14.22 -11.92 50.78
C HIS A 431 -13.59 -11.02 51.86
N ARG A 432 -12.34 -11.26 52.23
CA ARG A 432 -11.61 -10.49 53.21
C ARG A 432 -11.41 -9.02 52.77
N LEU A 433 -11.05 -8.81 51.52
CA LEU A 433 -10.74 -7.50 50.94
C LEU A 433 -11.95 -6.79 50.31
N GLN A 434 -13.13 -7.42 50.36
CA GLN A 434 -14.37 -6.91 49.74
C GLN A 434 -14.25 -6.59 48.25
N ILE A 435 -13.49 -7.40 47.52
CA ILE A 435 -13.24 -7.24 46.08
C ILE A 435 -14.30 -7.96 45.26
N SER A 436 -14.84 -7.29 44.23
CA SER A 436 -15.74 -7.91 43.24
C SER A 436 -14.99 -8.75 42.23
N GLU A 437 -15.49 -9.96 41.95
CA GLU A 437 -14.91 -10.85 40.91
C GLU A 437 -15.05 -10.24 39.50
N THR A 438 -16.04 -9.41 39.24
CA THR A 438 -16.33 -8.79 37.93
C THR A 438 -15.22 -7.84 37.47
N VAL A 439 -14.47 -7.27 38.44
CA VAL A 439 -13.36 -6.36 38.15
C VAL A 439 -12.20 -7.08 37.42
N PHE A 440 -12.04 -8.39 37.60
CA PHE A 440 -10.92 -9.14 37.07
C PHE A 440 -11.26 -10.10 35.96
N PHE A 441 -12.44 -10.71 36.04
CA PHE A 441 -12.78 -11.84 35.20
C PHE A 441 -13.83 -11.45 34.16
N ALA A 442 -13.53 -11.80 32.92
CA ALA A 442 -14.49 -11.60 31.85
C ALA A 442 -15.79 -12.37 32.12
N SER A 443 -16.90 -11.67 32.07
CA SER A 443 -18.23 -12.23 32.12
C SER A 443 -18.64 -12.65 30.73
N ALA A 444 -18.45 -13.92 30.37
CA ALA A 444 -18.99 -14.44 29.12
C ALA A 444 -20.49 -14.73 29.29
N SER A 445 -21.34 -14.11 28.46
CA SER A 445 -22.74 -14.54 28.34
C SER A 445 -22.81 -16.02 27.98
N SER A 446 -23.94 -16.69 28.28
CA SER A 446 -24.13 -18.11 27.91
C SER A 446 -23.87 -18.37 26.45
N ARG A 447 -24.25 -17.42 25.58
CA ARG A 447 -23.98 -17.42 24.16
C ARG A 447 -22.49 -17.25 23.80
N GLN A 448 -21.73 -16.42 24.53
CA GLN A 448 -20.28 -16.25 24.38
C GLN A 448 -19.52 -17.47 24.90
N ARG A 449 -19.95 -18.05 26.01
CA ARG A 449 -19.39 -19.32 26.53
C ARG A 449 -19.61 -20.46 25.55
N GLU A 450 -20.77 -20.55 24.91
CA GLU A 450 -21.02 -21.56 23.87
C GLU A 450 -20.23 -21.26 22.58
N ALA A 451 -20.01 -20.01 22.23
CA ALA A 451 -19.16 -19.61 21.10
C ALA A 451 -17.68 -19.88 21.35
N ILE A 452 -17.20 -19.72 22.59
CA ILE A 452 -15.86 -20.13 23.03
C ILE A 452 -15.75 -21.66 23.03
N ARG A 453 -16.81 -22.36 23.46
CA ARG A 453 -16.91 -23.81 23.56
C ARG A 453 -16.86 -24.52 22.20
N VAL A 454 -17.29 -23.89 21.14
CA VAL A 454 -17.40 -24.47 19.79
C VAL A 454 -16.49 -23.72 18.82
N GLY A 455 -15.28 -23.36 19.16
CA GLY A 455 -14.27 -22.62 18.38
C GLY A 455 -14.68 -22.07 16.99
N THR A 456 -15.41 -22.88 16.22
CA THR A 456 -16.04 -22.54 14.95
C THR A 456 -17.17 -21.51 15.04
N LYS A 457 -17.98 -21.50 16.11
CA LYS A 457 -19.07 -20.55 16.28
C LYS A 457 -18.59 -19.17 16.72
N TRP A 458 -17.50 -19.14 17.47
CA TRP A 458 -16.85 -17.88 17.82
C TRP A 458 -16.22 -17.21 16.59
N ALA A 459 -15.52 -17.95 15.76
CA ALA A 459 -15.02 -17.47 14.48
C ALA A 459 -16.15 -16.97 13.56
N ARG A 460 -17.32 -17.67 13.53
CA ARG A 460 -18.52 -17.23 12.78
C ARG A 460 -19.14 -15.93 13.31
N ARG A 461 -19.05 -15.64 14.60
CA ARG A 461 -19.55 -14.40 15.19
C ARG A 461 -18.65 -13.21 14.86
N GLN A 462 -17.38 -13.45 14.81
CA GLN A 462 -16.40 -12.50 14.29
C GLN A 462 -16.52 -12.30 12.77
N GLN A 463 -17.19 -13.24 12.05
CA GLN A 463 -17.47 -13.07 10.61
C GLN A 463 -18.26 -11.78 10.30
N GLN A 464 -19.16 -11.37 11.17
CA GLN A 464 -19.96 -10.18 10.92
C GLN A 464 -19.12 -8.90 11.05
N MET A 465 -18.22 -8.86 12.05
CA MET A 465 -17.22 -7.79 12.18
C MET A 465 -16.15 -7.89 11.10
N LEU A 466 -15.66 -9.10 10.80
CA LEU A 466 -14.68 -9.33 9.74
C LEU A 466 -15.23 -8.97 8.35
N ARG A 467 -16.51 -9.22 8.07
CA ARG A 467 -17.16 -8.79 6.83
C ARG A 467 -17.27 -7.26 6.73
N GLN A 468 -17.53 -6.57 7.83
CA GLN A 468 -17.59 -5.11 7.85
C GLN A 468 -16.20 -4.45 7.67
N VAL A 469 -15.14 -5.13 8.09
CA VAL A 469 -13.75 -4.66 7.97
C VAL A 469 -13.07 -5.12 6.68
N LEU A 470 -13.59 -6.19 6.03
CA LEU A 470 -13.07 -6.72 4.76
C LEU A 470 -13.83 -6.20 3.53
N ALA A 471 -14.97 -5.50 3.75
CA ALA A 471 -15.69 -4.76 2.71
C ALA A 471 -15.09 -3.37 2.53
#